data_507fbdf3fe191ef9cbf7cbecb3a4815e
#
_entry.id   507fbdf3fe191ef9cbf7cbecb3a4815e
#
_cell.length_a   1.000
_cell.length_b   1.000
_cell.length_c   1.000
_cell.angle_alpha   90.00
_cell.angle_beta   90.00
_cell.angle_gamma   90.00
#
_symmetry.space_group_name_H-M   'P 1'
#
loop_
_entity.id
_entity.type
_entity.pdbx_description
1 polymer ?
#
loop_
_entity_poly.entity_id
_entity_poly.type
_entity_poly.pdbx_seq_one_letter_code
_entity_poly.pdbx_strand_id
1 'polypeptide(L)'
;MTKRSKDILIPSEEYTLEVHPLDFEEFLWARADTFTMPLMREHFDSKKPMGALHQGMMRSFREYMLVGGMPQVVQAFINGKDYGAADSEKQRILSFWQDGMREQSKENCDYLQAFFAHIPSELMRRNKRYVISHATPNARWREYEKLIHWLEASMMIDRVCALENIDGTDDFAVADPVFRCYLSDTGLLVSLAFSDRPYLENELYRAVLRDQLQVNEGMLVENVVAQCLKAKGHRAYFYAERNPEADVEGYDACRKI
;
A
#
# COMPACT_ATOMS: atom_id res chain seq x y z
N MET A 1 -10.25 -8.95 18.46
CA MET A 1 -10.80 -10.28 18.09
C MET A 1 -12.20 -10.06 17.51
N THR A 2 -12.31 -9.88 16.23
CA THR A 2 -13.61 -9.80 15.55
C THR A 2 -14.03 -11.21 15.18
N LYS A 3 -14.87 -11.83 16.00
CA LYS A 3 -15.55 -13.06 15.60
C LYS A 3 -16.41 -12.75 14.40
N ARG A 4 -16.00 -13.16 13.21
CA ARG A 4 -16.90 -13.24 12.07
C ARG A 4 -17.93 -14.33 12.34
N SER A 5 -19.09 -13.96 12.81
CA SER A 5 -20.28 -14.79 12.65
C SER A 5 -20.80 -14.53 11.23
N LYS A 6 -20.83 -15.56 10.39
CA LYS A 6 -21.30 -15.51 9.00
C LYS A 6 -22.78 -15.14 8.84
N ASP A 7 -23.52 -14.96 9.92
CA ASP A 7 -24.98 -14.82 9.96
C ASP A 7 -25.51 -13.76 10.93
N ILE A 8 -24.72 -12.73 11.26
CA ILE A 8 -25.27 -11.57 11.95
C ILE A 8 -25.90 -10.67 10.91
N LEU A 9 -27.21 -10.62 10.84
CA LEU A 9 -27.95 -9.54 10.22
C LEU A 9 -27.54 -8.24 10.92
N ILE A 10 -26.79 -7.40 10.22
CA ILE A 10 -26.48 -6.04 10.70
C ILE A 10 -27.81 -5.31 10.72
N PRO A 11 -28.29 -4.83 11.90
CA PRO A 11 -29.50 -4.03 11.95
C PRO A 11 -29.41 -2.85 11.00
N SER A 12 -30.50 -2.46 10.38
CA SER A 12 -30.56 -1.33 9.42
C SER A 12 -30.14 0.02 10.03
N GLU A 13 -29.93 0.07 11.32
CA GLU A 13 -29.50 1.24 12.10
C GLU A 13 -27.99 1.28 12.38
N GLU A 14 -27.24 0.23 12.00
CA GLU A 14 -25.78 0.23 12.15
C GLU A 14 -25.11 0.97 10.99
N TYR A 15 -24.22 1.90 11.34
CA TYR A 15 -23.37 2.61 10.41
C TYR A 15 -21.94 2.07 10.49
N THR A 16 -21.44 1.50 9.40
CA THR A 16 -20.08 1.01 9.33
C THR A 16 -19.14 2.12 8.91
N LEU A 17 -18.16 2.45 9.74
CA LEU A 17 -17.10 3.40 9.44
C LEU A 17 -15.79 2.66 9.17
N GLU A 18 -15.22 2.87 7.98
CA GLU A 18 -13.88 2.40 7.66
C GLU A 18 -12.85 3.39 8.21
N VAL A 19 -11.91 2.91 9.02
CA VAL A 19 -10.80 3.70 9.57
C VAL A 19 -9.51 3.26 8.90
N HIS A 20 -8.92 4.17 8.11
CA HIS A 20 -7.66 3.95 7.42
C HIS A 20 -6.46 4.31 8.29
N PRO A 21 -5.24 3.85 7.95
CA PRO A 21 -4.01 4.35 8.57
C PRO A 21 -3.93 5.88 8.44
N LEU A 22 -3.22 6.51 9.38
CA LEU A 22 -2.99 7.96 9.36
C LEU A 22 -2.36 8.37 8.02
N ASP A 23 -2.85 9.45 7.45
CA ASP A 23 -2.20 10.05 6.28
C ASP A 23 -0.98 10.90 6.68
N PHE A 24 -0.31 11.51 5.70
CA PHE A 24 0.89 12.30 5.98
C PHE A 24 0.59 13.53 6.84
N GLU A 25 -0.55 14.18 6.67
CA GLU A 25 -0.96 15.32 7.48
C GLU A 25 -1.23 14.92 8.93
N GLU A 26 -1.95 13.81 9.15
CA GLU A 26 -2.23 13.26 10.47
C GLU A 26 -0.95 12.78 11.18
N PHE A 27 -0.01 12.21 10.42
CA PHE A 27 1.33 11.88 10.93
C PHE A 27 2.09 13.12 11.41
N LEU A 28 2.02 14.23 10.67
CA LEU A 28 2.61 15.49 11.09
C LEU A 28 1.95 16.04 12.35
N TRP A 29 0.61 15.97 12.44
CA TRP A 29 -0.12 16.37 13.66
C TRP A 29 0.27 15.54 14.87
N ALA A 30 0.42 14.23 14.71
CA ALA A 30 0.90 13.36 15.78
C ALA A 30 2.30 13.76 16.29
N ARG A 31 3.11 14.40 15.46
CA ARG A 31 4.43 14.98 15.80
C ARG A 31 4.36 16.42 16.29
N ALA A 32 3.16 16.95 16.53
CA ALA A 32 2.91 18.35 16.88
C ALA A 32 3.33 19.36 15.78
N ASP A 33 3.44 18.92 14.51
CA ASP A 33 3.67 19.78 13.35
C ASP A 33 2.33 20.12 12.70
N THR A 34 1.82 21.30 13.01
CA THR A 34 0.56 21.84 12.44
C THR A 34 0.82 22.87 11.34
N PHE A 35 2.07 23.17 11.01
CA PHE A 35 2.47 24.25 10.11
C PHE A 35 2.83 23.76 8.70
N THR A 36 3.41 22.59 8.59
CA THR A 36 3.97 22.09 7.33
C THR A 36 2.90 21.95 6.25
N MET A 37 1.75 21.34 6.54
CA MET A 37 0.70 21.13 5.53
C MET A 37 0.00 22.41 5.08
N PRO A 38 -0.40 23.34 5.96
CA PRO A 38 -0.90 24.65 5.52
C PRO A 38 0.08 25.41 4.63
N LEU A 39 1.37 25.38 4.96
CA LEU A 39 2.41 26.01 4.17
C LEU A 39 2.58 25.36 2.79
N MET A 40 2.50 24.02 2.72
CA MET A 40 2.48 23.31 1.43
C MET A 40 1.33 23.74 0.56
N ARG A 41 0.11 23.81 1.12
CA ARG A 41 -1.08 24.26 0.39
C ARG A 41 -0.93 25.68 -0.12
N GLU A 42 -0.44 26.60 0.70
CA GLU A 42 -0.19 27.98 0.28
C GLU A 42 0.79 28.07 -0.92
N HIS A 43 1.90 27.33 -0.85
CA HIS A 43 2.87 27.28 -1.96
C HIS A 43 2.30 26.61 -3.21
N PHE A 44 1.50 25.55 -3.06
CA PHE A 44 0.83 24.87 -4.16
C PHE A 44 -0.17 25.81 -4.85
N ASP A 45 -1.05 26.47 -4.09
CA ASP A 45 -2.08 27.38 -4.61
C ASP A 45 -1.45 28.60 -5.29
N SER A 46 -0.40 29.16 -4.69
CA SER A 46 0.34 30.29 -5.25
C SER A 46 1.31 29.92 -6.38
N LYS A 47 1.48 28.61 -6.66
CA LYS A 47 2.45 28.07 -7.65
C LYS A 47 3.88 28.57 -7.42
N LYS A 48 4.26 28.79 -6.17
CA LYS A 48 5.60 29.23 -5.79
C LYS A 48 6.45 28.05 -5.32
N PRO A 49 7.73 28.00 -5.67
CA PRO A 49 8.62 26.97 -5.18
C PRO A 49 8.84 27.12 -3.66
N MET A 50 8.96 26.03 -2.96
CA MET A 50 9.14 26.01 -1.50
C MET A 50 10.56 26.39 -1.04
N GLY A 51 11.53 26.45 -1.95
CA GLY A 51 12.89 26.82 -1.65
C GLY A 51 13.54 25.94 -0.57
N ALA A 52 14.16 26.56 0.44
CA ALA A 52 14.85 25.87 1.51
C ALA A 52 13.94 24.95 2.37
N LEU A 53 12.64 25.23 2.42
CA LEU A 53 11.67 24.42 3.18
C LEU A 53 11.43 23.04 2.56
N HIS A 54 11.64 22.91 1.24
CA HIS A 54 11.42 21.68 0.50
C HIS A 54 12.20 20.49 1.11
N GLN A 55 13.47 20.68 1.45
CA GLN A 55 14.30 19.61 2.00
C GLN A 55 13.77 19.07 3.34
N GLY A 56 13.33 19.98 4.23
CA GLY A 56 12.75 19.60 5.52
C GLY A 56 11.46 18.78 5.35
N MET A 57 10.61 19.19 4.42
CA MET A 57 9.36 18.49 4.14
C MET A 57 9.59 17.13 3.51
N MET A 58 10.49 17.03 2.54
CA MET A 58 10.85 15.75 1.92
C MET A 58 11.44 14.79 2.95
N ARG A 59 12.20 15.30 3.92
CA ARG A 59 12.69 14.47 5.04
C ARG A 59 11.54 13.95 5.88
N SER A 60 10.58 14.78 6.27
CA SER A 60 9.40 14.35 7.03
C SER A 60 8.53 13.37 6.24
N PHE A 61 8.41 13.56 4.92
CA PHE A 61 7.71 12.63 4.05
C PHE A 61 8.40 11.26 3.95
N ARG A 62 9.73 11.24 3.89
CA ARG A 62 10.50 9.99 3.94
C ARG A 62 10.36 9.29 5.28
N GLU A 63 10.37 10.03 6.39
CA GLU A 63 10.10 9.45 7.71
C GLU A 63 8.70 8.81 7.74
N TYR A 64 7.69 9.48 7.19
CA TYR A 64 6.34 8.91 7.04
C TYR A 64 6.33 7.62 6.20
N MET A 65 7.01 7.60 5.06
CA MET A 65 7.10 6.38 4.24
C MET A 65 7.71 5.20 4.99
N LEU A 66 8.69 5.47 5.88
CA LEU A 66 9.35 4.44 6.68
C LEU A 66 8.51 3.96 7.86
N VAL A 67 7.89 4.89 8.57
CA VAL A 67 7.09 4.61 9.77
C VAL A 67 5.72 4.06 9.39
N GLY A 68 5.09 4.65 8.38
CA GLY A 68 3.71 4.39 8.00
C GLY A 68 2.71 5.19 8.82
N GLY A 69 1.42 4.88 8.62
CA GLY A 69 0.29 5.53 9.29
C GLY A 69 -0.40 4.66 10.34
N MET A 70 0.09 3.45 10.65
CA MET A 70 -0.52 2.64 11.70
C MET A 70 -0.37 3.32 13.06
N PRO A 71 -1.48 3.65 13.79
CA PRO A 71 -1.41 4.50 14.99
C PRO A 71 -0.44 4.00 16.06
N GLN A 72 -0.40 2.68 16.31
CA GLN A 72 0.53 2.11 17.29
C GLN A 72 1.99 2.21 16.85
N VAL A 73 2.28 2.14 15.54
CA VAL A 73 3.62 2.32 15.00
C VAL A 73 4.06 3.77 15.12
N VAL A 74 3.18 4.70 14.76
CA VAL A 74 3.41 6.15 14.90
C VAL A 74 3.65 6.51 16.35
N GLN A 75 2.86 5.96 17.28
CA GLN A 75 3.03 6.19 18.72
C GLN A 75 4.39 5.67 19.23
N ALA A 76 4.80 4.47 18.82
CA ALA A 76 6.09 3.88 19.18
C ALA A 76 7.26 4.74 18.67
N PHE A 77 7.15 5.22 17.42
CA PHE A 77 8.14 6.11 16.82
C PHE A 77 8.27 7.46 17.55
N ILE A 78 7.13 8.10 17.89
CA ILE A 78 7.12 9.43 18.51
C ILE A 78 7.70 9.38 19.92
N ASN A 79 7.38 8.34 20.70
CA ASN A 79 7.80 8.21 22.09
C ASN A 79 9.33 8.21 22.28
N GLY A 80 10.08 7.70 21.30
CA GLY A 80 11.55 7.60 21.40
C GLY A 80 12.29 8.15 20.19
N LYS A 81 11.61 8.54 19.11
CA LYS A 81 12.19 8.74 17.78
C LYS A 81 13.02 7.53 17.34
N ASP A 82 12.53 6.35 17.72
CA ASP A 82 13.22 5.09 17.54
C ASP A 82 12.57 4.29 16.40
N TYR A 83 13.26 4.18 15.28
CA TYR A 83 12.83 3.38 14.15
C TYR A 83 12.82 1.88 14.46
N GLY A 84 13.65 1.41 15.40
CA GLY A 84 13.65 0.02 15.84
C GLY A 84 12.37 -0.34 16.60
N ALA A 85 11.89 0.54 17.48
CA ALA A 85 10.61 0.38 18.15
C ALA A 85 9.45 0.38 17.16
N ALA A 86 9.45 1.30 16.18
CA ALA A 86 8.47 1.35 15.13
C ALA A 86 8.47 0.06 14.29
N ASP A 87 9.66 -0.45 13.93
CA ASP A 87 9.78 -1.68 13.15
C ASP A 87 9.30 -2.91 13.92
N SER A 88 9.59 -2.99 15.22
CA SER A 88 9.07 -4.04 16.09
C SER A 88 7.53 -4.08 16.12
N GLU A 89 6.88 -2.92 16.17
CA GLU A 89 5.42 -2.82 16.09
C GLU A 89 4.88 -3.22 14.71
N LYS A 90 5.56 -2.83 13.62
CA LYS A 90 5.19 -3.26 12.26
C LYS A 90 5.29 -4.78 12.10
N GLN A 91 6.36 -5.40 12.59
CA GLN A 91 6.53 -6.86 12.56
C GLN A 91 5.43 -7.55 13.37
N ARG A 92 5.04 -6.99 14.53
CA ARG A 92 3.92 -7.52 15.32
C ARG A 92 2.59 -7.47 14.56
N ILE A 93 2.31 -6.39 13.83
CA ILE A 93 1.12 -6.27 12.99
C ILE A 93 1.14 -7.29 11.85
N LEU A 94 2.27 -7.40 11.14
CA LEU A 94 2.43 -8.36 10.04
C LEU A 94 2.26 -9.81 10.52
N SER A 95 2.82 -10.15 11.70
CA SER A 95 2.64 -11.46 12.31
C SER A 95 1.16 -11.73 12.65
N PHE A 96 0.47 -10.74 13.21
CA PHE A 96 -0.95 -10.85 13.50
C PHE A 96 -1.79 -11.04 12.22
N TRP A 97 -1.45 -10.37 11.13
CA TRP A 97 -2.10 -10.56 9.83
C TRP A 97 -1.86 -11.96 9.27
N GLN A 98 -0.63 -12.47 9.39
CA GLN A 98 -0.29 -13.84 8.98
C GLN A 98 -1.09 -14.89 9.76
N ASP A 99 -1.28 -14.68 11.07
CA ASP A 99 -2.11 -15.57 11.89
C ASP A 99 -3.58 -15.51 11.46
N GLY A 100 -4.10 -14.33 11.16
CA GLY A 100 -5.44 -14.17 10.59
C GLY A 100 -5.63 -14.87 9.24
N MET A 101 -4.61 -14.84 8.38
CA MET A 101 -4.61 -15.59 7.12
C MET A 101 -4.66 -17.10 7.35
N ARG A 102 -3.94 -17.64 8.36
CA ARG A 102 -3.96 -19.05 8.73
C ARG A 102 -5.33 -19.49 9.26
N GLU A 103 -5.97 -18.66 10.06
CA GLU A 103 -7.32 -18.94 10.58
C GLU A 103 -8.40 -18.91 9.48
N GLN A 104 -8.27 -17.99 8.52
CA GLN A 104 -9.26 -17.81 7.45
C GLN A 104 -9.31 -18.96 6.48
N SER A 105 -8.18 -19.54 6.12
CA SER A 105 -8.11 -20.58 5.09
C SER A 105 -7.08 -21.63 5.45
N LYS A 106 -7.52 -22.66 6.15
CA LYS A 106 -6.66 -23.80 6.51
C LYS A 106 -6.14 -24.56 5.27
N GLU A 107 -6.95 -24.63 4.21
CA GLU A 107 -6.62 -25.36 2.97
C GLU A 107 -5.76 -24.53 2.00
N ASN A 108 -5.93 -23.20 1.99
CA ASN A 108 -5.26 -22.29 1.05
C ASN A 108 -4.39 -21.24 1.74
N CYS A 109 -3.97 -21.49 2.98
CA CYS A 109 -3.14 -20.59 3.76
C CYS A 109 -1.83 -20.27 3.04
N ASP A 110 -1.19 -21.28 2.46
CA ASP A 110 0.09 -21.14 1.77
C ASP A 110 -0.04 -20.23 0.54
N TYR A 111 -1.17 -20.33 -0.20
CA TYR A 111 -1.45 -19.45 -1.32
C TYR A 111 -1.62 -18.00 -0.88
N LEU A 112 -2.36 -17.79 0.21
CA LEU A 112 -2.63 -16.45 0.74
C LEU A 112 -1.37 -15.78 1.27
N GLN A 113 -0.54 -16.54 2.00
CA GLN A 113 0.75 -16.06 2.51
C GLN A 113 1.74 -15.79 1.38
N ALA A 114 1.84 -16.69 0.39
CA ALA A 114 2.70 -16.51 -0.78
C ALA A 114 2.29 -15.26 -1.58
N PHE A 115 0.99 -15.07 -1.81
CA PHE A 115 0.48 -13.86 -2.46
C PHE A 115 0.89 -12.61 -1.69
N PHE A 116 0.61 -12.55 -0.40
CA PHE A 116 0.88 -11.39 0.44
C PHE A 116 2.38 -11.06 0.50
N ALA A 117 3.22 -12.07 0.71
CA ALA A 117 4.67 -11.91 0.77
C ALA A 117 5.30 -11.46 -0.57
N HIS A 118 4.62 -11.73 -1.69
CA HIS A 118 5.13 -11.39 -3.03
C HIS A 118 4.79 -9.96 -3.48
N ILE A 119 3.89 -9.25 -2.77
CA ILE A 119 3.48 -7.88 -3.12
C ILE A 119 4.68 -6.93 -3.32
N PRO A 120 5.68 -6.86 -2.42
CA PRO A 120 6.80 -5.94 -2.60
C PRO A 120 7.59 -6.21 -3.88
N SER A 121 7.83 -7.47 -4.22
CA SER A 121 8.60 -7.84 -5.41
C SER A 121 7.86 -7.47 -6.70
N GLU A 122 6.54 -7.57 -6.75
CA GLU A 122 5.77 -7.12 -7.92
C GLU A 122 5.77 -5.58 -8.04
N LEU A 123 5.69 -4.85 -6.93
CA LEU A 123 5.76 -3.39 -6.93
C LEU A 123 7.15 -2.84 -7.29
N MET A 124 8.21 -3.62 -7.10
CA MET A 124 9.58 -3.28 -7.54
C MET A 124 9.79 -3.44 -9.03
N ARG A 125 8.96 -4.20 -9.73
CA ARG A 125 9.10 -4.42 -11.17
C ARG A 125 8.73 -3.16 -11.95
N ARG A 126 9.28 -3.04 -13.18
CA ARG A 126 8.93 -1.95 -14.10
C ARG A 126 7.43 -1.96 -14.43
N ASN A 127 6.90 -3.14 -14.73
CA ASN A 127 5.47 -3.37 -14.86
C ASN A 127 4.94 -3.86 -13.50
N LYS A 128 4.26 -2.99 -12.77
CA LYS A 128 3.77 -3.25 -11.41
C LYS A 128 2.46 -4.04 -11.38
N ARG A 129 2.10 -4.69 -12.48
CA ARG A 129 0.97 -5.62 -12.54
C ARG A 129 1.28 -6.83 -11.67
N TYR A 130 0.33 -7.19 -10.83
CA TYR A 130 0.48 -8.39 -10.01
C TYR A 130 0.30 -9.65 -10.87
N VAL A 131 1.31 -10.52 -10.89
CA VAL A 131 1.29 -11.78 -11.62
C VAL A 131 1.25 -12.94 -10.63
N ILE A 132 0.09 -13.58 -10.49
CA ILE A 132 -0.17 -14.65 -9.51
C ILE A 132 0.81 -15.82 -9.65
N SER A 133 1.17 -16.19 -10.88
CA SER A 133 2.11 -17.29 -11.14
C SER A 133 3.54 -17.02 -10.65
N HIS A 134 3.90 -15.77 -10.34
CA HIS A 134 5.17 -15.45 -9.68
C HIS A 134 5.17 -15.82 -8.20
N ALA A 135 4.03 -15.68 -7.53
CA ALA A 135 3.88 -16.08 -6.13
C ALA A 135 3.72 -17.61 -5.99
N THR A 136 2.95 -18.21 -6.91
CA THR A 136 2.70 -19.65 -6.91
C THR A 136 2.66 -20.17 -8.34
N PRO A 137 3.65 -20.98 -8.76
CA PRO A 137 3.69 -21.58 -10.09
C PRO A 137 2.42 -22.37 -10.42
N ASN A 138 1.92 -22.21 -11.65
CA ASN A 138 0.69 -22.85 -12.16
C ASN A 138 -0.61 -22.48 -11.46
N ALA A 139 -0.61 -21.49 -10.57
CA ALA A 139 -1.83 -21.02 -9.92
C ALA A 139 -2.78 -20.33 -10.92
N ARG A 140 -4.08 -20.56 -10.71
CA ARG A 140 -5.14 -19.97 -11.53
C ARG A 140 -5.86 -18.87 -10.78
N TRP A 141 -6.35 -17.85 -11.50
CA TRP A 141 -7.11 -16.73 -10.93
C TRP A 141 -8.24 -17.19 -9.98
N ARG A 142 -9.03 -18.18 -10.38
CA ARG A 142 -10.17 -18.68 -9.60
C ARG A 142 -9.81 -19.18 -8.19
N GLU A 143 -8.55 -19.58 -7.98
CA GLU A 143 -8.07 -20.05 -6.68
C GLU A 143 -7.77 -18.86 -5.75
N TYR A 144 -7.39 -17.72 -6.34
CA TYR A 144 -6.99 -16.52 -5.63
C TYR A 144 -8.10 -15.48 -5.46
N GLU A 145 -9.08 -15.45 -6.32
CA GLU A 145 -10.14 -14.42 -6.36
C GLU A 145 -10.77 -14.18 -4.97
N LYS A 146 -11.27 -15.25 -4.34
CA LYS A 146 -11.87 -15.16 -3.00
C LYS A 146 -10.87 -14.76 -1.91
N LEU A 147 -9.62 -15.17 -2.05
CA LEU A 147 -8.55 -14.86 -1.10
C LEU A 147 -8.16 -13.39 -1.19
N ILE A 148 -8.04 -12.86 -2.40
CA ILE A 148 -7.75 -11.45 -2.65
C ILE A 148 -8.90 -10.57 -2.16
N HIS A 149 -10.14 -10.93 -2.44
CA HIS A 149 -11.31 -10.22 -1.89
C HIS A 149 -11.34 -10.21 -0.37
N TRP A 150 -10.92 -11.30 0.27
CA TRP A 150 -10.81 -11.33 1.72
C TRP A 150 -9.72 -10.39 2.25
N LEU A 151 -8.56 -10.32 1.59
CA LEU A 151 -7.50 -9.38 1.96
C LEU A 151 -7.96 -7.92 1.82
N GLU A 152 -8.68 -7.58 0.74
CA GLU A 152 -9.28 -6.26 0.52
C GLU A 152 -10.32 -5.94 1.61
N ALA A 153 -11.26 -6.86 1.87
CA ALA A 153 -12.30 -6.70 2.88
C ALA A 153 -11.74 -6.64 4.31
N SER A 154 -10.53 -7.16 4.52
CA SER A 154 -9.80 -7.06 5.78
C SER A 154 -8.93 -5.81 5.86
N MET A 155 -8.98 -4.94 4.84
CA MET A 155 -8.20 -3.70 4.74
C MET A 155 -6.68 -3.93 4.85
N MET A 156 -6.18 -5.09 4.39
CA MET A 156 -4.75 -5.39 4.37
C MET A 156 -4.09 -4.91 3.08
N ILE A 157 -4.85 -4.91 1.99
CA ILE A 157 -4.39 -4.51 0.65
C ILE A 157 -5.37 -3.56 -0.02
N ASP A 158 -4.85 -2.79 -0.96
CA ASP A 158 -5.60 -1.95 -1.90
C ASP A 158 -5.34 -2.44 -3.33
N ARG A 159 -6.38 -2.94 -3.99
CA ARG A 159 -6.31 -3.40 -5.37
C ARG A 159 -6.71 -2.28 -6.32
N VAL A 160 -5.84 -1.98 -7.28
CA VAL A 160 -6.07 -1.03 -8.37
C VAL A 160 -6.20 -1.83 -9.66
N CYS A 161 -7.40 -1.86 -10.23
CA CYS A 161 -7.71 -2.67 -11.41
C CYS A 161 -7.36 -1.92 -12.71
N ALA A 162 -7.07 -2.68 -13.76
CA ALA A 162 -6.91 -2.12 -15.09
C ALA A 162 -8.27 -1.79 -15.71
N LEU A 163 -8.34 -0.72 -16.49
CA LEU A 163 -9.46 -0.41 -17.38
C LEU A 163 -9.17 -0.93 -18.79
N GLU A 164 -10.15 -1.56 -19.42
CA GLU A 164 -10.05 -2.00 -20.82
C GLU A 164 -10.31 -0.86 -21.79
N ASN A 165 -11.28 0.02 -21.48
CA ASN A 165 -11.68 1.15 -22.32
C ASN A 165 -11.92 2.41 -21.50
N ILE A 166 -11.60 3.58 -22.08
CA ILE A 166 -11.88 4.92 -21.51
C ILE A 166 -12.86 5.63 -22.48
N ASP A 167 -13.91 4.98 -22.90
CA ASP A 167 -14.82 5.53 -23.92
C ASP A 167 -15.90 6.49 -23.37
N GLY A 168 -15.71 7.00 -22.14
CA GLY A 168 -16.58 8.04 -21.58
C GLY A 168 -18.02 7.61 -21.25
N THR A 169 -18.33 6.31 -21.34
CA THR A 169 -19.56 5.75 -20.81
C THR A 169 -19.33 5.34 -19.35
N ASP A 170 -20.32 5.56 -18.48
CA ASP A 170 -20.23 5.29 -17.03
C ASP A 170 -19.93 3.84 -16.64
N ASP A 171 -19.93 2.92 -17.59
CA ASP A 171 -19.54 1.52 -17.42
C ASP A 171 -18.05 1.32 -17.74
N PHE A 172 -17.22 1.54 -16.73
CA PHE A 172 -15.81 1.16 -16.80
C PHE A 172 -15.69 -0.36 -16.83
N ALA A 173 -15.38 -0.93 -18.00
CA ALA A 173 -15.07 -2.35 -18.12
C ALA A 173 -13.73 -2.61 -17.42
N VAL A 174 -13.77 -3.29 -16.26
CA VAL A 174 -12.60 -3.68 -15.50
C VAL A 174 -12.03 -4.96 -16.14
N ALA A 175 -10.76 -4.92 -16.54
CA ALA A 175 -10.03 -6.07 -17.03
C ALA A 175 -9.64 -7.00 -15.88
N ASP A 176 -10.57 -7.82 -15.43
CA ASP A 176 -10.25 -8.87 -14.44
C ASP A 176 -9.61 -10.06 -15.17
N PRO A 177 -8.42 -10.53 -14.78
CA PRO A 177 -7.71 -10.40 -13.51
C PRO A 177 -6.49 -9.45 -13.53
N VAL A 178 -6.52 -8.35 -14.26
CA VAL A 178 -5.37 -7.44 -14.40
C VAL A 178 -5.44 -6.33 -13.34
N PHE A 179 -4.54 -6.37 -12.38
CA PHE A 179 -4.53 -5.39 -11.28
C PHE A 179 -3.10 -5.14 -10.76
N ARG A 180 -2.95 -4.02 -10.04
CA ARG A 180 -1.82 -3.75 -9.15
C ARG A 180 -2.28 -3.92 -7.72
N CYS A 181 -1.39 -4.41 -6.86
CA CYS A 181 -1.69 -4.67 -5.46
C CYS A 181 -0.77 -3.82 -4.57
N TYR A 182 -1.35 -2.92 -3.81
CA TYR A 182 -0.66 -2.08 -2.84
C TYR A 182 -0.98 -2.56 -1.43
N LEU A 183 -0.09 -2.29 -0.47
CA LEU A 183 -0.41 -2.49 0.93
C LEU A 183 -1.20 -1.28 1.45
N SER A 184 -2.13 -1.53 2.37
CA SER A 184 -2.91 -0.46 3.01
C SER A 184 -2.06 0.51 3.84
N ASP A 185 -0.82 0.13 4.17
CA ASP A 185 0.13 0.99 4.88
C ASP A 185 1.54 0.86 4.30
N THR A 186 2.16 2.00 3.99
CA THR A 186 3.50 2.03 3.36
C THR A 186 4.60 1.62 4.32
N GLY A 187 4.49 1.91 5.62
CA GLY A 187 5.45 1.45 6.62
C GLY A 187 5.46 -0.08 6.75
N LEU A 188 4.28 -0.71 6.68
CA LEU A 188 4.18 -2.17 6.66
C LEU A 188 4.75 -2.76 5.36
N LEU A 189 4.57 -2.09 4.21
CA LEU A 189 5.19 -2.50 2.94
C LEU A 189 6.71 -2.52 3.06
N VAL A 190 7.31 -1.51 3.70
CA VAL A 190 8.75 -1.47 3.95
C VAL A 190 9.19 -2.66 4.80
N SER A 191 8.52 -2.93 5.93
CA SER A 191 8.88 -4.05 6.80
C SER A 191 8.65 -5.40 6.13
N LEU A 192 7.61 -5.55 5.30
CA LEU A 192 7.38 -6.78 4.53
C LEU A 192 8.46 -7.01 3.47
N ALA A 193 8.89 -5.95 2.78
CA ALA A 193 9.93 -6.02 1.75
C ALA A 193 11.31 -6.41 2.29
N PHE A 194 11.56 -6.15 3.57
CA PHE A 194 12.86 -6.34 4.21
C PHE A 194 12.77 -7.18 5.50
N SER A 195 11.77 -8.05 5.61
CA SER A 195 11.49 -8.89 6.77
C SER A 195 12.68 -9.74 7.23
N ASP A 196 13.56 -10.11 6.30
CA ASP A 196 14.73 -10.94 6.58
C ASP A 196 15.93 -10.16 7.15
N ARG A 197 15.82 -8.83 7.28
CA ARG A 197 16.93 -7.97 7.72
C ARG A 197 16.53 -7.07 8.88
N PRO A 198 17.29 -7.09 9.98
CA PRO A 198 17.06 -6.17 11.11
C PRO A 198 17.20 -4.71 10.67
N TYR A 199 16.46 -3.81 11.33
CA TYR A 199 16.47 -2.38 11.02
C TYR A 199 17.88 -1.77 10.93
N LEU A 200 18.76 -2.07 11.90
CA LEU A 200 20.12 -1.52 11.96
C LEU A 200 21.02 -1.93 10.79
N GLU A 201 20.72 -3.06 10.16
CA GLU A 201 21.44 -3.58 9.00
C GLU A 201 20.74 -3.29 7.68
N ASN A 202 19.55 -2.67 7.75
CA ASN A 202 18.73 -2.45 6.57
C ASN A 202 19.23 -1.23 5.78
N GLU A 203 19.85 -1.48 4.64
CA GLU A 203 20.36 -0.45 3.73
C GLU A 203 19.25 0.46 3.19
N LEU A 204 18.01 -0.06 3.05
CA LEU A 204 16.88 0.74 2.58
C LEU A 204 16.57 1.87 3.55
N TYR A 205 16.44 1.60 4.87
CA TYR A 205 16.17 2.63 5.86
C TYR A 205 17.24 3.73 5.80
N ARG A 206 18.51 3.33 5.68
CA ARG A 206 19.63 4.28 5.57
C ARG A 206 19.56 5.06 4.26
N ALA A 207 19.23 4.42 3.16
CA ALA A 207 19.15 5.06 1.86
C ALA A 207 17.99 6.06 1.80
N VAL A 208 16.80 5.69 2.33
CA VAL A 208 15.66 6.61 2.44
C VAL A 208 16.01 7.84 3.27
N LEU A 209 16.59 7.64 4.46
CA LEU A 209 16.95 8.74 5.35
C LEU A 209 18.03 9.67 4.78
N ARG A 210 18.94 9.14 3.95
CA ARG A 210 20.07 9.88 3.35
C ARG A 210 19.77 10.48 1.98
N ASP A 211 18.52 10.38 1.49
CA ASP A 211 18.17 10.83 0.14
C ASP A 211 18.93 10.08 -1.00
N GLN A 212 19.29 8.83 -0.74
CA GLN A 212 20.08 8.00 -1.66
C GLN A 212 19.28 6.93 -2.38
N LEU A 213 17.95 6.92 -2.24
CA LEU A 213 17.06 5.96 -2.88
C LEU A 213 16.83 6.34 -4.35
N GLN A 214 17.57 5.71 -5.25
CA GLN A 214 17.32 5.87 -6.68
C GLN A 214 16.37 4.82 -7.29
N VAL A 215 16.21 3.65 -6.67
CA VAL A 215 15.53 2.50 -7.32
C VAL A 215 14.15 2.18 -6.74
N ASN A 216 13.93 2.38 -5.45
CA ASN A 216 12.70 1.90 -4.78
C ASN A 216 11.76 3.01 -4.29
N GLU A 217 12.14 4.28 -4.41
CA GLU A 217 11.32 5.42 -3.98
C GLU A 217 9.97 5.44 -4.73
N GLY A 218 9.99 5.11 -6.02
CA GLY A 218 8.76 5.04 -6.83
C GLY A 218 7.75 4.01 -6.32
N MET A 219 8.18 2.87 -5.77
CA MET A 219 7.29 1.89 -5.15
C MET A 219 6.62 2.48 -3.90
N LEU A 220 7.40 3.11 -3.02
CA LEU A 220 6.88 3.68 -1.77
C LEU A 220 5.94 4.86 -2.02
N VAL A 221 6.33 5.78 -2.91
CA VAL A 221 5.49 6.93 -3.28
C VAL A 221 4.18 6.48 -3.92
N GLU A 222 4.21 5.51 -4.83
CA GLU A 222 2.98 4.99 -5.43
C GLU A 222 2.08 4.31 -4.39
N ASN A 223 2.65 3.60 -3.41
CA ASN A 223 1.87 3.01 -2.34
C ASN A 223 1.22 4.08 -1.44
N VAL A 224 1.95 5.16 -1.10
CA VAL A 224 1.38 6.30 -0.36
C VAL A 224 0.23 6.93 -1.15
N VAL A 225 0.38 7.12 -2.46
CA VAL A 225 -0.67 7.69 -3.30
C VAL A 225 -1.91 6.78 -3.32
N ALA A 226 -1.73 5.47 -3.51
CA ALA A 226 -2.83 4.50 -3.48
C ALA A 226 -3.55 4.53 -2.12
N GLN A 227 -2.82 4.50 -1.01
CA GLN A 227 -3.31 4.59 0.36
C GLN A 227 -4.12 5.89 0.57
N CYS A 228 -3.60 7.05 0.17
CA CYS A 228 -4.28 8.33 0.31
C CYS A 228 -5.56 8.43 -0.54
N LEU A 229 -5.55 7.91 -1.78
CA LEU A 229 -6.73 7.87 -2.63
C LEU A 229 -7.83 7.00 -2.01
N LYS A 230 -7.47 5.81 -1.51
CA LYS A 230 -8.40 4.90 -0.85
C LYS A 230 -9.00 5.51 0.41
N ALA A 231 -8.17 6.10 1.28
CA ALA A 231 -8.61 6.76 2.52
C ALA A 231 -9.61 7.92 2.27
N LYS A 232 -9.50 8.57 1.11
CA LYS A 232 -10.44 9.62 0.67
C LYS A 232 -11.66 9.10 -0.09
N GLY A 233 -11.83 7.77 -0.15
CA GLY A 233 -12.97 7.15 -0.84
C GLY A 233 -12.87 7.13 -2.36
N HIS A 234 -11.70 7.48 -2.93
CA HIS A 234 -11.50 7.41 -4.37
C HIS A 234 -11.19 5.98 -4.83
N ARG A 235 -11.82 5.56 -5.91
CA ARG A 235 -11.43 4.35 -6.62
C ARG A 235 -10.35 4.69 -7.63
N ALA A 236 -9.18 4.08 -7.47
CA ALA A 236 -8.08 4.23 -8.42
C ALA A 236 -8.14 3.12 -9.47
N TYR A 237 -7.83 3.49 -10.71
CA TYR A 237 -7.70 2.57 -11.84
C TYR A 237 -6.42 2.90 -12.60
N PHE A 238 -5.93 1.97 -13.40
CA PHE A 238 -4.89 2.28 -14.36
C PHE A 238 -5.30 1.80 -15.75
N TYR A 239 -4.83 2.51 -16.76
CA TYR A 239 -5.05 2.12 -18.15
C TYR A 239 -3.89 1.23 -18.60
N ALA A 240 -4.21 0.05 -19.12
CA ALA A 240 -3.26 -0.85 -19.75
C ALA A 240 -3.57 -0.90 -21.25
N GLU A 241 -2.74 -0.23 -22.05
CA GLU A 241 -2.87 -0.32 -23.52
C GLU A 241 -2.58 -1.75 -23.96
N ARG A 242 -3.53 -2.35 -24.67
CA ARG A 242 -3.33 -3.66 -25.32
C ARG A 242 -2.40 -3.44 -26.50
N ASN A 243 -1.18 -3.94 -26.45
CA ASN A 243 -0.30 -3.96 -27.61
C ASN A 243 -0.62 -5.22 -28.44
N PRO A 244 -1.29 -5.11 -29.60
CA PRO A 244 -1.71 -6.27 -30.40
C PRO A 244 -0.52 -7.07 -30.99
N GLU A 245 0.69 -6.50 -30.98
CA GLU A 245 1.90 -7.18 -31.46
C GLU A 245 2.68 -7.94 -30.35
N ALA A 246 2.29 -7.75 -29.07
CA ALA A 246 2.93 -8.37 -27.91
C ALA A 246 2.16 -9.59 -27.35
N ASP A 247 1.30 -10.19 -28.12
CA ASP A 247 0.42 -11.33 -27.70
C ASP A 247 1.21 -12.61 -27.34
N VAL A 248 2.54 -12.58 -27.26
CA VAL A 248 3.36 -13.69 -26.73
C VAL A 248 3.89 -13.39 -25.31
N GLU A 249 3.95 -12.15 -24.87
CA GLU A 249 4.41 -11.75 -23.52
C GLU A 249 3.66 -10.54 -22.96
N GLY A 250 2.38 -10.66 -22.73
CA GLY A 250 1.58 -9.78 -21.83
C GLY A 250 1.85 -8.27 -21.87
N TYR A 251 0.83 -7.50 -22.13
CA TYR A 251 0.62 -6.05 -21.89
C TYR A 251 1.84 -5.20 -21.53
N ASP A 252 2.40 -4.49 -22.48
CA ASP A 252 3.44 -3.49 -22.26
C ASP A 252 2.84 -2.07 -22.37
N ALA A 253 3.29 -1.21 -21.45
CA ALA A 253 3.04 0.22 -21.34
C ALA A 253 1.80 0.69 -20.56
N CYS A 254 2.00 0.88 -19.24
CA CYS A 254 1.19 1.82 -18.47
C CYS A 254 1.62 3.26 -18.81
N ARG A 255 0.79 4.04 -19.50
CA ARG A 255 0.91 5.49 -19.48
C ARG A 255 0.30 6.01 -18.17
N LYS A 256 1.08 6.79 -17.43
CA LYS A 256 0.63 7.50 -16.23
C LYS A 256 -0.40 8.55 -16.67
N ILE A 257 -1.57 8.52 -16.05
CA ILE A 257 -2.46 9.68 -15.97
C ILE A 257 -2.08 10.44 -14.72
#